data_3126c7b82fb72c6b809bfe032b1dc13a
#
_entry.id   3126c7b82fb72c6b809bfe032b1dc13a
#
_cell.length_a   1.000
_cell.length_b   1.000
_cell.length_c   1.000
_cell.angle_alpha   90.00
_cell.angle_beta   90.00
_cell.angle_gamma   90.00
#
_symmetry.space_group_name_H-M   'P 1'
#
loop_
_entity.id
_entity.type
_entity.pdbx_description
1 polymer ?
#
loop_
_entity_poly.entity_id
_entity_poly.type
_entity_poly.pdbx_seq_one_letter_code
_entity_poly.pdbx_strand_id
1 'polypeptide(L)'
;MIVTPHISLAIPAHARSIAEMSREYIEYGLGWSWTQARVIKAIHDEATNVAVTQQRGAVTGFGIMRYGDERAHLVLLGVAAGHRKRGLGALLLAWLEKCAVTAGLERVQLEARADNPDAIAFYLEQGYGQAGTVPGYYRGAVDAVRLEKRLWSPADAAP
;
A
#
# COMPACT_ATOMS: atom_id res chain seq x y z
N MET A 1 -28.14 -2.12 5.69
CA MET A 1 -27.28 -3.29 5.79
C MET A 1 -25.84 -2.89 5.50
N ILE A 2 -24.95 -3.22 6.41
CA ILE A 2 -23.52 -2.94 6.21
C ILE A 2 -22.93 -4.05 5.36
N VAL A 3 -22.39 -3.69 4.21
CA VAL A 3 -21.71 -4.65 3.33
C VAL A 3 -20.21 -4.52 3.56
N THR A 4 -19.57 -5.61 3.99
CA THR A 4 -18.12 -5.65 4.13
C THR A 4 -17.49 -5.58 2.74
N PRO A 5 -16.58 -4.61 2.48
CA PRO A 5 -15.92 -4.55 1.19
C PRO A 5 -15.13 -5.83 0.91
N HIS A 6 -15.23 -6.30 -0.33
CA HIS A 6 -14.48 -7.48 -0.75
C HIS A 6 -13.15 -7.05 -1.36
N ILE A 7 -12.07 -7.67 -0.88
CA ILE A 7 -10.74 -7.47 -1.43
C ILE A 7 -10.43 -8.60 -2.38
N SER A 8 -9.95 -8.27 -3.55
CA SER A 8 -9.49 -9.24 -4.54
C SER A 8 -8.16 -8.82 -5.14
N LEU A 9 -7.46 -9.77 -5.76
CA LEU A 9 -6.29 -9.44 -6.56
C LEU A 9 -6.74 -8.68 -7.81
N ALA A 10 -5.97 -7.66 -8.18
CA ALA A 10 -6.26 -6.87 -9.36
C ALA A 10 -6.04 -7.67 -10.64
N ILE A 11 -6.84 -7.36 -11.64
CA ILE A 11 -6.68 -7.85 -13.02
C ILE A 11 -6.25 -6.68 -13.90
N PRO A 12 -5.71 -6.93 -15.12
CA PRO A 12 -5.25 -5.84 -16.00
C PRO A 12 -6.29 -4.75 -16.24
N ALA A 13 -7.58 -5.09 -16.25
CA ALA A 13 -8.65 -4.12 -16.42
C ALA A 13 -8.69 -3.04 -15.31
N HIS A 14 -8.11 -3.31 -14.15
CA HIS A 14 -8.07 -2.36 -13.02
C HIS A 14 -6.88 -1.40 -13.13
N ALA A 15 -5.90 -1.68 -13.99
CA ALA A 15 -4.63 -0.98 -14.01
C ALA A 15 -4.76 0.52 -14.29
N ARG A 16 -5.67 0.91 -15.17
CA ARG A 16 -5.89 2.32 -15.49
C ARG A 16 -6.35 3.11 -14.28
N SER A 17 -7.35 2.60 -13.57
CA SER A 17 -7.87 3.26 -12.36
C SER A 17 -6.80 3.38 -11.29
N ILE A 18 -6.02 2.32 -11.06
CA ILE A 18 -4.92 2.33 -10.08
C ILE A 18 -3.87 3.38 -10.45
N ALA A 19 -3.47 3.42 -11.72
CA ALA A 19 -2.48 4.38 -12.21
C ALA A 19 -2.96 5.83 -12.04
N GLU A 20 -4.22 6.11 -12.36
CA GLU A 20 -4.82 7.43 -12.19
C GLU A 20 -4.90 7.83 -10.71
N MET A 21 -5.26 6.89 -9.83
CA MET A 21 -5.32 7.14 -8.39
C MET A 21 -3.92 7.43 -7.82
N SER A 22 -2.90 6.68 -8.26
CA SER A 22 -1.52 6.95 -7.85
C SER A 22 -1.06 8.34 -8.26
N ARG A 23 -1.36 8.72 -9.51
CA ARG A 23 -1.02 10.05 -10.02
C ARG A 23 -1.66 11.17 -9.21
N GLU A 24 -2.92 11.01 -8.89
CA GLU A 24 -3.71 12.04 -8.21
C GLU A 24 -3.44 12.11 -6.71
N TYR A 25 -3.31 10.96 -6.03
CA TYR A 25 -3.27 10.91 -4.57
C TYR A 25 -1.88 10.73 -3.98
N ILE A 26 -0.95 10.14 -4.73
CA ILE A 26 0.38 9.80 -4.21
C ILE A 26 1.48 10.59 -4.90
N GLU A 27 1.45 10.64 -6.22
CA GLU A 27 2.50 11.26 -7.02
C GLU A 27 2.20 12.71 -7.41
N TYR A 28 1.20 13.34 -6.77
CA TYR A 28 0.85 14.72 -7.09
C TYR A 28 2.07 15.65 -6.97
N GLY A 29 2.25 16.50 -7.99
CA GLY A 29 3.37 17.43 -8.03
C GLY A 29 4.72 16.83 -8.36
N LEU A 30 4.81 15.50 -8.62
CA LEU A 30 6.09 14.81 -8.80
C LEU A 30 6.29 14.23 -10.20
N GLY A 31 5.33 14.41 -11.11
CA GLY A 31 5.30 13.67 -12.35
C GLY A 31 4.71 12.27 -12.13
N TRP A 32 4.54 11.53 -13.20
CA TRP A 32 3.81 10.27 -13.15
C TRP A 32 4.72 9.09 -13.47
N SER A 33 5.09 8.31 -12.47
CA SER A 33 5.94 7.13 -12.63
C SER A 33 5.14 5.82 -12.64
N TRP A 34 4.03 5.76 -11.90
CA TRP A 34 3.17 4.57 -11.86
C TRP A 34 2.13 4.61 -12.98
N THR A 35 2.61 4.40 -14.20
CA THR A 35 1.78 4.34 -15.39
C THR A 35 0.95 3.06 -15.41
N GLN A 36 -0.05 3.03 -16.29
CA GLN A 36 -0.87 1.83 -16.49
C GLN A 36 -0.01 0.60 -16.83
N ALA A 37 1.00 0.77 -17.69
CA ALA A 37 1.90 -0.32 -18.06
C ALA A 37 2.68 -0.85 -16.85
N ARG A 38 3.14 0.04 -15.97
CA ARG A 38 3.86 -0.36 -14.77
C ARG A 38 2.96 -1.09 -13.78
N VAL A 39 1.72 -0.67 -13.65
CA VAL A 39 0.73 -1.38 -12.82
C VAL A 39 0.47 -2.78 -13.35
N ILE A 40 0.30 -2.92 -14.68
CA ILE A 40 0.11 -4.24 -15.30
C ILE A 40 1.31 -5.15 -15.03
N LYS A 41 2.52 -4.62 -15.13
CA LYS A 41 3.74 -5.37 -14.82
C LYS A 41 3.73 -5.86 -13.37
N ALA A 42 3.32 -5.02 -12.43
CA ALA A 42 3.20 -5.39 -11.02
C ALA A 42 2.14 -6.48 -10.81
N ILE A 43 1.01 -6.40 -11.51
CA ILE A 43 -0.06 -7.41 -11.44
C ILE A 43 0.47 -8.80 -11.85
N HIS A 44 1.35 -8.85 -12.84
CA HIS A 44 1.90 -10.11 -13.34
C HIS A 44 3.16 -10.57 -12.62
N ASP A 45 3.72 -9.77 -11.72
CA ASP A 45 4.91 -10.11 -10.97
C ASP A 45 4.58 -11.08 -9.85
N GLU A 46 5.23 -12.25 -9.84
CA GLU A 46 5.01 -13.31 -8.85
C GLU A 46 5.37 -12.86 -7.42
N ALA A 47 6.28 -11.91 -7.27
CA ALA A 47 6.72 -11.42 -5.98
C ALA A 47 5.91 -10.21 -5.49
N THR A 48 4.80 -9.89 -6.16
CA THR A 48 4.00 -8.70 -5.86
C THR A 48 2.53 -9.04 -5.81
N ASN A 49 1.81 -8.51 -4.82
CA ASN A 49 0.36 -8.51 -4.83
C ASN A 49 -0.15 -7.10 -5.10
N VAL A 50 -1.06 -7.00 -6.05
CA VAL A 50 -1.86 -5.79 -6.27
C VAL A 50 -3.28 -6.14 -5.85
N ALA A 51 -3.77 -5.50 -4.79
CA ALA A 51 -5.09 -5.76 -4.23
C ALA A 51 -6.02 -4.60 -4.52
N VAL A 52 -7.29 -4.88 -4.74
CA VAL A 52 -8.30 -3.84 -4.99
C VAL A 52 -9.56 -4.07 -4.19
N THR A 53 -10.26 -2.99 -3.89
CA THR A 53 -11.66 -2.98 -3.51
C THR A 53 -12.45 -2.32 -4.62
N GLN A 54 -13.70 -2.74 -4.81
CA GLN A 54 -14.56 -2.22 -5.86
C GLN A 54 -15.94 -1.94 -5.33
N GLN A 55 -16.63 -0.98 -5.97
CA GLN A 55 -18.03 -0.75 -5.77
C GLN A 55 -18.65 -0.48 -7.15
N ARG A 56 -19.65 -1.28 -7.51
CA ARG A 56 -20.32 -1.17 -8.81
C ARG A 56 -19.35 -1.22 -9.99
N GLY A 57 -18.33 -2.08 -9.88
CA GLY A 57 -17.32 -2.26 -10.92
C GLY A 57 -16.20 -1.22 -10.93
N ALA A 58 -16.30 -0.16 -10.14
CA ALA A 58 -15.26 0.86 -10.06
C ALA A 58 -14.30 0.57 -8.90
N VAL A 59 -13.00 0.76 -9.13
CA VAL A 59 -11.98 0.60 -8.09
C VAL A 59 -12.15 1.73 -7.07
N THR A 60 -12.35 1.36 -5.81
CA THR A 60 -12.51 2.30 -4.69
C THR A 60 -11.27 2.37 -3.81
N GLY A 61 -10.40 1.39 -3.89
CA GLY A 61 -9.15 1.37 -3.16
C GLY A 61 -8.21 0.34 -3.75
N PHE A 62 -6.92 0.51 -3.50
CA PHE A 62 -5.90 -0.42 -3.97
C PHE A 62 -4.67 -0.38 -3.07
N GLY A 63 -3.90 -1.45 -3.10
CA GLY A 63 -2.60 -1.53 -2.46
C GLY A 63 -1.65 -2.40 -3.27
N ILE A 64 -0.38 -2.05 -3.29
CA ILE A 64 0.67 -2.82 -3.95
C ILE A 64 1.71 -3.18 -2.90
N MET A 65 1.90 -4.48 -2.69
CA MET A 65 2.88 -5.01 -1.75
C MET A 65 3.85 -5.92 -2.48
N ARG A 66 5.14 -5.65 -2.36
CA ARG A 66 6.20 -6.50 -2.91
C ARG A 66 6.83 -7.31 -1.79
N TYR A 67 7.02 -8.61 -2.03
CA TYR A 67 7.56 -9.53 -1.04
C TYR A 67 9.04 -9.80 -1.34
N GLY A 68 9.91 -9.43 -0.40
CA GLY A 68 11.35 -9.71 -0.47
C GLY A 68 11.71 -10.96 0.32
N ASP A 69 12.99 -11.12 0.62
CA ASP A 69 13.48 -12.28 1.37
C ASP A 69 13.26 -12.14 2.87
N GLU A 70 13.39 -10.94 3.40
CA GLU A 70 13.29 -10.68 4.85
C GLU A 70 12.07 -9.85 5.23
N ARG A 71 11.61 -8.99 4.31
CA ARG A 71 10.52 -8.07 4.58
C ARG A 71 9.67 -7.83 3.34
N ALA A 72 8.45 -7.40 3.58
CA ALA A 72 7.57 -6.90 2.54
C ALA A 72 7.70 -5.38 2.44
N HIS A 73 7.50 -4.86 1.25
CA HIS A 73 7.52 -3.43 0.99
C HIS A 73 6.16 -3.00 0.45
N LEU A 74 5.46 -2.17 1.22
CA LEU A 74 4.23 -1.54 0.74
C LEU A 74 4.62 -0.41 -0.20
N VAL A 75 4.39 -0.61 -1.48
CA VAL A 75 4.83 0.31 -2.52
C VAL A 75 3.85 1.46 -2.69
N LEU A 76 2.56 1.14 -2.73
CA LEU A 76 1.47 2.12 -2.88
C LEU A 76 0.25 1.65 -2.08
N LEU A 77 -0.48 2.61 -1.54
CA LEU A 77 -1.79 2.39 -0.92
C LEU A 77 -2.65 3.62 -1.17
N GLY A 78 -3.80 3.46 -1.76
CA GLY A 78 -4.69 4.57 -2.06
C GLY A 78 -6.15 4.20 -1.95
N VAL A 79 -6.96 5.18 -1.54
CA VAL A 79 -8.42 5.05 -1.45
C VAL A 79 -9.04 6.24 -2.18
N ALA A 80 -10.02 5.97 -3.02
CA ALA A 80 -10.72 7.01 -3.78
C ALA A 80 -11.32 8.07 -2.82
N ALA A 81 -11.24 9.34 -3.20
CA ALA A 81 -11.61 10.46 -2.33
C ALA A 81 -13.00 10.32 -1.71
N GLY A 82 -13.98 9.85 -2.47
CA GLY A 82 -15.35 9.67 -1.98
C GLY A 82 -15.55 8.48 -1.06
N HIS A 83 -14.53 7.64 -0.87
CA HIS A 83 -14.59 6.41 -0.08
C HIS A 83 -13.64 6.42 1.11
N ARG A 84 -13.00 7.56 1.39
CA ARG A 84 -12.10 7.71 2.54
C ARG A 84 -12.85 7.74 3.86
N LYS A 85 -12.13 7.50 4.95
CA LYS A 85 -12.67 7.47 6.33
C LYS A 85 -13.75 6.41 6.55
N ARG A 86 -13.73 5.35 5.74
CA ARG A 86 -14.61 4.18 5.88
C ARG A 86 -13.85 2.91 6.22
N GLY A 87 -12.56 3.04 6.53
CA GLY A 87 -11.72 1.90 6.91
C GLY A 87 -11.17 1.08 5.75
N LEU A 88 -11.34 1.51 4.48
CA LEU A 88 -10.84 0.76 3.33
C LEU A 88 -9.32 0.63 3.33
N GLY A 89 -8.61 1.72 3.65
CA GLY A 89 -7.15 1.69 3.71
C GLY A 89 -6.65 0.70 4.75
N ALA A 90 -7.24 0.72 5.94
CA ALA A 90 -6.89 -0.21 7.01
C ALA A 90 -7.20 -1.65 6.61
N LEU A 91 -8.33 -1.89 5.95
CA LEU A 91 -8.73 -3.22 5.50
C LEU A 91 -7.77 -3.78 4.44
N LEU A 92 -7.42 -2.97 3.44
CA LEU A 92 -6.45 -3.33 2.40
C LEU A 92 -5.08 -3.63 3.00
N LEU A 93 -4.61 -2.76 3.89
CA LEU A 93 -3.31 -2.93 4.55
C LEU A 93 -3.28 -4.21 5.36
N ALA A 94 -4.31 -4.47 6.16
CA ALA A 94 -4.41 -5.69 6.98
C ALA A 94 -4.41 -6.95 6.10
N TRP A 95 -5.10 -6.92 4.97
CA TRP A 95 -5.13 -8.04 4.04
C TRP A 95 -3.74 -8.32 3.45
N LEU A 96 -3.03 -7.26 3.04
CA LEU A 96 -1.68 -7.37 2.50
C LEU A 96 -0.67 -7.82 3.57
N GLU A 97 -0.82 -7.34 4.80
CA GLU A 97 0.01 -7.79 5.93
C GLU A 97 -0.18 -9.28 6.19
N LYS A 98 -1.41 -9.77 6.09
CA LYS A 98 -1.71 -11.18 6.24
C LYS A 98 -1.04 -12.03 5.17
N CYS A 99 -0.99 -11.53 3.94
CA CYS A 99 -0.24 -12.17 2.86
C CYS A 99 1.26 -12.23 3.17
N ALA A 100 1.81 -11.18 3.74
CA ALA A 100 3.23 -11.15 4.14
C ALA A 100 3.52 -12.19 5.22
N VAL A 101 2.65 -12.31 6.23
CA VAL A 101 2.78 -13.34 7.28
C VAL A 101 2.72 -14.74 6.67
N THR A 102 1.78 -14.98 5.76
CA THR A 102 1.66 -16.27 5.07
C THR A 102 2.91 -16.61 4.27
N ALA A 103 3.58 -15.60 3.71
CA ALA A 103 4.84 -15.77 2.99
C ALA A 103 6.05 -15.95 3.93
N GLY A 104 5.86 -15.89 5.25
CA GLY A 104 6.91 -16.06 6.24
C GLY A 104 7.68 -14.80 6.58
N LEU A 105 7.22 -13.63 6.14
CA LEU A 105 7.90 -12.37 6.36
C LEU A 105 7.51 -11.74 7.70
N GLU A 106 8.49 -11.19 8.41
CA GLU A 106 8.29 -10.66 9.76
C GLU A 106 7.88 -9.19 9.79
N ARG A 107 8.17 -8.45 8.72
CA ARG A 107 8.02 -6.98 8.72
C ARG A 107 7.48 -6.45 7.42
N VAL A 108 6.83 -5.30 7.54
CA VAL A 108 6.47 -4.44 6.40
C VAL A 108 7.19 -3.12 6.55
N GLN A 109 7.81 -2.66 5.49
CA GLN A 109 8.42 -1.34 5.40
C GLN A 109 7.69 -0.52 4.34
N LEU A 110 7.58 0.77 4.57
CA LEU A 110 7.03 1.71 3.59
C LEU A 110 7.68 3.07 3.70
N GLU A 111 7.53 3.89 2.67
CA GLU A 111 7.90 5.30 2.67
C GLU A 111 6.62 6.12 2.45
N ALA A 112 6.43 7.14 3.28
CA ALA A 112 5.34 8.10 3.14
C ALA A 112 5.92 9.48 2.90
N ARG A 113 5.22 10.31 2.12
CA ARG A 113 5.69 11.68 1.86
C ARG A 113 5.73 12.47 3.18
N ALA A 114 6.85 13.13 3.43
CA ALA A 114 7.00 13.97 4.63
C ALA A 114 6.00 15.14 4.65
N ASP A 115 5.52 15.56 3.47
CA ASP A 115 4.53 16.63 3.33
C ASP A 115 3.07 16.12 3.40
N ASN A 116 2.86 14.85 3.80
CA ASN A 116 1.52 14.27 3.96
C ASN A 116 1.34 13.75 5.38
N PRO A 117 1.05 14.64 6.35
CA PRO A 117 0.88 14.24 7.74
C PRO A 117 -0.29 13.30 7.98
N ASP A 118 -1.34 13.37 7.16
CA ASP A 118 -2.50 12.48 7.30
C ASP A 118 -2.13 11.04 7.00
N ALA A 119 -1.32 10.81 5.96
CA ALA A 119 -0.84 9.47 5.64
C ALA A 119 0.05 8.91 6.74
N ILE A 120 0.97 9.74 7.26
CA ILE A 120 1.85 9.34 8.36
C ILE A 120 1.03 8.96 9.59
N ALA A 121 0.04 9.79 9.95
CA ALA A 121 -0.84 9.52 11.09
C ALA A 121 -1.62 8.21 10.89
N PHE A 122 -2.10 7.96 9.68
CA PHE A 122 -2.78 6.71 9.34
C PHE A 122 -1.89 5.50 9.63
N TYR A 123 -0.65 5.50 9.15
CA TYR A 123 0.25 4.37 9.37
C TYR A 123 0.62 4.20 10.83
N LEU A 124 0.81 5.27 11.57
CA LEU A 124 1.04 5.19 13.02
C LEU A 124 -0.14 4.52 13.73
N GLU A 125 -1.38 4.85 13.34
CA GLU A 125 -2.57 4.21 13.88
C GLU A 125 -2.64 2.72 13.54
N GLN A 126 -2.07 2.31 12.41
CA GLN A 126 -2.02 0.92 11.99
C GLN A 126 -0.87 0.13 12.64
N GLY A 127 -0.14 0.74 13.56
CA GLY A 127 0.92 0.07 14.31
C GLY A 127 2.31 0.23 13.72
N TYR A 128 2.49 1.10 12.73
CA TYR A 128 3.81 1.40 12.16
C TYR A 128 4.55 2.39 13.05
N GLY A 129 5.86 2.24 13.13
CA GLY A 129 6.75 3.19 13.81
C GLY A 129 7.70 3.84 12.82
N GLN A 130 8.12 5.06 13.13
CA GLN A 130 9.08 5.77 12.29
C GLN A 130 10.46 5.13 12.40
N ALA A 131 11.07 4.83 11.25
CA ALA A 131 12.37 4.17 11.16
C ALA A 131 13.43 5.04 10.48
N GLY A 132 13.11 6.29 10.16
CA GLY A 132 14.06 7.22 9.57
C GLY A 132 13.43 8.16 8.57
N THR A 133 14.27 9.04 8.02
CA THR A 133 13.90 9.98 6.96
C THR A 133 14.80 9.72 5.76
N VAL A 134 14.24 9.79 4.57
CA VAL A 134 15.00 9.64 3.32
C VAL A 134 14.90 10.94 2.54
N PRO A 135 15.94 11.82 2.60
CA PRO A 135 15.89 13.11 1.90
C PRO A 135 15.78 12.89 0.38
N GLY A 136 14.91 13.68 -0.24
CA GLY A 136 14.74 13.66 -1.69
C GLY A 136 14.26 12.36 -2.29
N TYR A 137 13.65 11.49 -1.49
CA TYR A 137 13.17 10.17 -1.95
C TYR A 137 12.24 10.28 -3.16
N TYR A 138 11.34 11.26 -3.15
CA TYR A 138 10.40 11.49 -4.24
C TYR A 138 11.02 12.47 -5.24
N ARG A 139 11.75 11.92 -6.20
CA ARG A 139 12.36 12.64 -7.33
C ARG A 139 13.25 13.82 -6.94
N GLY A 140 13.91 13.72 -5.79
CA GLY A 140 14.76 14.78 -5.28
C GLY A 140 14.01 16.00 -4.75
N ALA A 141 12.68 16.02 -4.84
CA ALA A 141 11.86 17.18 -4.50
C ALA A 141 11.19 17.10 -3.13
N VAL A 142 10.78 15.90 -2.72
CA VAL A 142 10.07 15.70 -1.45
C VAL A 142 10.73 14.58 -0.66
N ASP A 143 10.93 14.81 0.64
CA ASP A 143 11.49 13.81 1.54
C ASP A 143 10.45 12.74 1.87
N ALA A 144 10.92 11.56 2.25
CA ALA A 144 10.08 10.49 2.77
C ALA A 144 10.36 10.25 4.24
N VAL A 145 9.32 9.86 4.95
CA VAL A 145 9.41 9.24 6.27
C VAL A 145 9.33 7.74 6.06
N ARG A 146 10.32 7.01 6.55
CA ARG A 146 10.31 5.54 6.51
C ARG A 146 9.61 5.02 7.74
N LEU A 147 8.66 4.10 7.52
CA LEU A 147 7.87 3.49 8.58
C LEU A 147 7.96 1.99 8.46
N GLU A 148 7.97 1.31 9.60
CA GLU A 148 8.06 -0.14 9.67
C GLU A 148 7.10 -0.69 10.70
N LYS A 149 6.59 -1.91 10.44
CA LYS A 149 5.79 -2.66 11.40
C LYS A 149 6.30 -4.10 11.45
N ARG A 150 6.51 -4.59 12.67
CA ARG A 150 6.78 -6.01 12.89
C ARG A 150 5.45 -6.74 12.99
N LEU A 151 5.25 -7.73 12.13
CA LEU A 151 3.99 -8.48 12.05
C LEU A 151 3.95 -9.62 13.06
N TRP A 152 5.08 -10.26 13.29
CA TRP A 152 5.25 -11.33 14.25
C TRP A 152 6.73 -11.47 14.59
N SER A 153 7.02 -12.22 15.66
CA SER A 153 8.41 -12.58 15.99
C SER A 153 8.48 -14.08 16.25
N PRO A 154 9.68 -14.68 16.13
CA PRO A 154 9.84 -16.11 16.45
C PRO A 154 9.37 -16.48 17.86
N ALA A 155 9.41 -15.54 18.80
CA ALA A 155 8.91 -15.75 20.14
C ALA A 155 7.39 -15.97 20.19
N ASP A 156 6.65 -15.39 19.24
CA ASP A 156 5.19 -15.53 19.15
C ASP A 156 4.77 -16.91 18.62
N ALA A 157 5.69 -17.60 17.94
CA ALA A 157 5.46 -18.95 17.41
C ALA A 157 5.81 -20.04 18.40
N ALA A 158 6.36 -19.71 19.57
CA ALA A 158 6.72 -20.70 20.58
C ALA A 158 5.46 -21.30 21.22
N PRO A 159 5.43 -22.63 21.43
CA PRO A 159 4.31 -23.28 22.13
C PRO A 159 4.20 -22.88 23.57
#